data_c77c3b40f661414eb7bcbbef27857131
#
_entry.id   c77c3b40f661414eb7bcbbef27857131
#
_cell.length_a   1.000
_cell.length_b   1.000
_cell.length_c   1.000
_cell.angle_alpha   90.00
_cell.angle_beta   90.00
_cell.angle_gamma   90.00
#
_symmetry.space_group_name_H-M   'P 1'
#
loop_
_entity.id
_entity.type
_entity.pdbx_description
1 polymer ?
#
loop_
_entity_poly.entity_id
_entity_poly.type
_entity_poly.pdbx_seq_one_letter_code
_entity_poly.pdbx_strand_id
1 'polypeptide(L)'
;EKKIKRSEFVERLPALSNSRWGGIKKGDGDRLVADILKRGADAVSELIEGLKEVDSGEDWQERLLLHQLAIHCSVPARADDRKVLAGLYASAALSKRPATVRSFILQQLRYFADATHAPGLLPLLADEDPLVLDAVTALMVSMGSATEKILEKARRDSKGHARVAI
;
A
#
# COMPACT_ATOMS: atom_id res chain seq x y z
N GLU A 1 21.05 4.04 16.25
CA GLU A 1 20.05 4.17 15.16
C GLU A 1 20.58 3.51 13.92
N LYS A 2 19.91 2.47 13.43
CA LYS A 2 20.32 1.77 12.22
C LYS A 2 19.95 2.67 11.04
N LYS A 3 20.94 3.27 10.38
CA LYS A 3 20.71 4.11 9.20
C LYS A 3 20.08 3.24 8.11
N ILE A 4 18.79 3.45 7.83
CA ILE A 4 18.08 2.75 6.76
C ILE A 4 18.73 3.18 5.44
N LYS A 5 19.30 2.22 4.73
CA LYS A 5 19.90 2.47 3.42
C LYS A 5 18.78 2.76 2.43
N ARG A 6 18.85 3.91 1.79
CA ARG A 6 17.86 4.28 0.77
C ARG A 6 17.92 3.31 -0.39
N SER A 7 16.77 2.94 -0.95
CA SER A 7 16.69 2.03 -2.08
C SER A 7 17.37 2.62 -3.33
N GLU A 8 18.15 1.81 -4.04
CA GLU A 8 18.78 2.21 -5.31
C GLU A 8 17.79 2.68 -6.38
N PHE A 9 16.56 2.17 -6.34
CA PHE A 9 15.50 2.58 -7.27
C PHE A 9 15.07 4.02 -7.05
N VAL A 10 15.11 4.49 -5.81
CA VAL A 10 14.84 5.89 -5.46
C VAL A 10 15.93 6.81 -6.01
N GLU A 11 17.19 6.40 -5.94
CA GLU A 11 18.32 7.17 -6.46
C GLU A 11 18.29 7.31 -8.00
N ARG A 12 17.61 6.39 -8.69
CA ARG A 12 17.42 6.45 -10.15
C ARG A 12 16.35 7.45 -10.57
N LEU A 13 15.52 7.94 -9.64
CA LEU A 13 14.57 9.00 -9.91
C LEU A 13 15.29 10.35 -9.93
N PRO A 14 15.02 11.22 -10.91
CA PRO A 14 15.63 12.55 -10.93
C PRO A 14 15.22 13.30 -9.66
N ALA A 15 16.17 14.04 -9.09
CA ALA A 15 15.85 14.97 -8.03
C ALA A 15 14.82 15.96 -8.56
N LEU A 16 13.69 16.10 -7.87
CA LEU A 16 12.66 17.05 -8.26
C LEU A 16 13.17 18.46 -8.10
N SER A 17 13.42 19.09 -9.22
CA SER A 17 13.35 20.53 -9.30
C SER A 17 12.06 20.87 -10.04
N ASN A 18 11.04 21.32 -9.34
CA ASN A 18 9.89 22.04 -9.88
C ASN A 18 8.82 21.30 -10.72
N SER A 19 8.83 20.00 -10.90
CA SER A 19 7.75 19.33 -11.61
C SER A 19 6.91 18.43 -10.70
N ARG A 20 5.62 18.55 -10.77
CA ARG A 20 4.62 17.83 -9.94
C ARG A 20 4.67 16.32 -10.07
N TRP A 21 5.44 15.68 -10.72
CA TRP A 21 5.57 14.23 -10.91
C TRP A 21 6.92 13.86 -11.54
N GLY A 22 7.99 14.53 -11.07
CA GLY A 22 9.35 14.08 -11.25
C GLY A 22 9.89 14.03 -12.67
N GLY A 23 9.22 14.56 -13.65
CA GLY A 23 9.76 14.62 -15.02
C GLY A 23 10.19 13.27 -15.61
N ILE A 24 9.72 12.14 -15.05
CA ILE A 24 10.03 10.80 -15.58
C ILE A 24 9.28 10.64 -16.89
N LYS A 25 10.00 10.39 -17.96
CA LYS A 25 9.36 9.93 -19.20
C LYS A 25 8.66 8.60 -18.94
N LYS A 26 7.45 8.42 -19.49
CA LYS A 26 6.64 7.23 -19.28
C LYS A 26 7.44 5.93 -19.45
N GLY A 27 8.26 5.82 -20.48
CA GLY A 27 9.06 4.61 -20.73
C GLY A 27 10.14 4.34 -19.67
N ASP A 28 10.65 5.36 -18.99
CA ASP A 28 11.63 5.19 -17.93
C ASP A 28 10.95 4.76 -16.62
N GLY A 29 9.74 5.25 -16.36
CA GLY A 29 8.92 4.79 -15.25
C GLY A 29 8.53 3.32 -15.39
N ASP A 30 8.09 2.90 -16.57
CA ASP A 30 7.73 1.52 -16.85
C ASP A 30 8.93 0.56 -16.66
N ARG A 31 10.13 0.96 -17.11
CA ARG A 31 11.37 0.19 -16.89
C ARG A 31 11.72 0.09 -15.42
N LEU A 32 11.58 1.17 -14.67
CA LEU A 32 11.87 1.19 -13.24
C LEU A 32 10.95 0.26 -12.46
N VAL A 33 9.64 0.26 -12.77
CA VAL A 33 8.67 -0.69 -12.20
C VAL A 33 9.02 -2.13 -12.57
N ALA A 34 9.38 -2.40 -13.83
CA ALA A 34 9.79 -3.72 -14.27
C ALA A 34 11.05 -4.22 -13.54
N ASP A 35 12.04 -3.35 -13.31
CA ASP A 35 13.26 -3.68 -12.58
C ASP A 35 12.98 -3.98 -11.11
N ILE A 36 12.08 -3.23 -10.45
CA ILE A 36 11.64 -3.48 -9.07
C ILE A 36 10.97 -4.84 -8.97
N LEU A 37 10.04 -5.14 -9.87
CA LEU A 37 9.33 -6.43 -9.90
C LEU A 37 10.28 -7.61 -10.17
N LYS A 38 11.27 -7.42 -11.05
CA LYS A 38 12.31 -8.42 -11.32
C LYS A 38 13.16 -8.72 -10.09
N ARG A 39 13.48 -7.72 -9.28
CA ARG A 39 14.20 -7.90 -8.02
C ARG A 39 13.32 -8.50 -6.92
N GLY A 40 12.00 -8.35 -7.04
CA GLY A 40 10.99 -9.03 -6.22
C GLY A 40 10.71 -8.37 -4.87
N ALA A 41 10.32 -9.21 -3.89
CA ALA A 41 9.81 -8.77 -2.60
C ALA A 41 10.77 -7.86 -1.83
N ASP A 42 12.07 -8.10 -1.90
CA ASP A 42 13.07 -7.32 -1.18
C ASP A 42 13.09 -5.87 -1.63
N ALA A 43 12.98 -5.62 -2.94
CA ALA A 43 12.94 -4.27 -3.48
C ALA A 43 11.71 -3.48 -3.00
N VAL A 44 10.55 -4.13 -2.99
CA VAL A 44 9.31 -3.53 -2.48
C VAL A 44 9.41 -3.26 -0.98
N SER A 45 9.97 -4.20 -0.22
CA SER A 45 10.19 -4.03 1.22
C SER A 45 11.13 -2.87 1.53
N GLU A 46 12.22 -2.69 0.77
CA GLU A 46 13.12 -1.54 0.90
C GLU A 46 12.39 -0.20 0.70
N LEU A 47 11.49 -0.12 -0.29
CA LEU A 47 10.68 1.08 -0.53
C LEU A 47 9.72 1.35 0.64
N ILE A 48 9.06 0.30 1.17
CA ILE A 48 8.17 0.42 2.32
C ILE A 48 8.95 0.85 3.58
N GLU A 49 10.18 0.34 3.78
CA GLU A 49 11.04 0.75 4.90
C GLU A 49 11.48 2.22 4.79
N GLY A 50 11.56 2.77 3.60
CA GLY A 50 11.89 4.18 3.35
C GLY A 50 10.76 5.16 3.67
N LEU A 51 9.52 4.67 3.86
CA LEU A 51 8.37 5.53 4.17
C LEU A 51 8.51 6.17 5.56
N LYS A 52 8.14 7.44 5.67
CA LYS A 52 8.22 8.24 6.89
C LYS A 52 6.85 8.59 7.44
N GLU A 53 6.78 8.85 8.73
CA GLU A 53 5.56 9.17 9.45
C GLU A 53 4.93 10.48 8.99
N VAL A 54 5.76 11.49 8.77
CA VAL A 54 5.31 12.83 8.42
C VAL A 54 5.43 13.03 6.92
N ASP A 55 4.44 13.64 6.32
CA ASP A 55 4.50 14.08 4.92
C ASP A 55 5.41 15.31 4.79
N SER A 56 6.69 15.06 5.07
CA SER A 56 7.77 16.05 4.91
C SER A 56 8.19 16.24 3.45
N GLY A 57 7.63 15.40 2.55
CA GLY A 57 8.07 15.29 1.17
C GLY A 57 9.41 14.58 0.97
N GLU A 58 10.02 14.08 2.06
CA GLU A 58 11.32 13.41 1.96
C GLU A 58 11.25 11.96 1.44
N ASP A 59 10.07 11.34 1.52
CA ASP A 59 9.77 9.98 1.05
C ASP A 59 8.87 9.96 -0.21
N TRP A 60 8.77 11.09 -0.92
CA TRP A 60 7.90 11.20 -2.09
C TRP A 60 8.28 10.21 -3.20
N GLN A 61 9.55 9.89 -3.34
CA GLN A 61 10.04 8.95 -4.36
C GLN A 61 9.61 7.52 -4.03
N GLU A 62 9.73 7.10 -2.78
CA GLU A 62 9.24 5.83 -2.27
C GLU A 62 7.73 5.72 -2.50
N ARG A 63 6.97 6.75 -2.12
CA ARG A 63 5.51 6.80 -2.35
C ARG A 63 5.17 6.74 -3.83
N LEU A 64 5.88 7.46 -4.68
CA LEU A 64 5.69 7.43 -6.12
C LEU A 64 5.90 6.03 -6.68
N LEU A 65 7.00 5.35 -6.33
CA LEU A 65 7.30 4.02 -6.82
C LEU A 65 6.29 2.98 -6.33
N LEU A 66 5.89 3.03 -5.06
CA LEU A 66 4.85 2.16 -4.51
C LEU A 66 3.49 2.40 -5.20
N HIS A 67 3.16 3.64 -5.51
CA HIS A 67 1.97 3.97 -6.27
C HIS A 67 2.03 3.43 -7.71
N GLN A 68 3.16 3.59 -8.41
CA GLN A 68 3.34 3.06 -9.76
C GLN A 68 3.25 1.53 -9.79
N LEU A 69 3.78 0.84 -8.79
CA LEU A 69 3.62 -0.60 -8.60
C LEU A 69 2.13 -0.98 -8.43
N ALA A 70 1.37 -0.22 -7.63
CA ALA A 70 -0.05 -0.47 -7.44
C ALA A 70 -0.85 -0.29 -8.76
N ILE A 71 -0.56 0.76 -9.52
CA ILE A 71 -1.15 0.98 -10.86
C ILE A 71 -0.78 -0.15 -11.81
N HIS A 72 0.49 -0.58 -11.83
CA HIS A 72 0.92 -1.72 -12.66
C HIS A 72 0.14 -3.00 -12.33
N CYS A 73 -0.05 -3.29 -11.04
CA CYS A 73 -0.79 -4.47 -10.59
C CYS A 73 -2.32 -4.36 -10.76
N SER A 74 -2.86 -3.19 -11.06
CA SER A 74 -4.30 -3.03 -11.37
C SER A 74 -4.71 -3.68 -12.69
N VAL A 75 -3.76 -3.94 -13.57
CA VAL A 75 -4.00 -4.59 -14.87
C VAL A 75 -4.31 -6.07 -14.67
N PRO A 76 -5.43 -6.62 -15.23
CA PRO A 76 -5.83 -8.01 -15.03
C PRO A 76 -4.76 -9.06 -15.37
N ALA A 77 -3.94 -8.79 -16.39
CA ALA A 77 -2.87 -9.70 -16.84
C ALA A 77 -1.69 -9.84 -15.84
N ARG A 78 -1.70 -9.12 -14.71
CA ARG A 78 -0.63 -9.11 -13.71
C ARG A 78 -1.01 -9.82 -12.41
N ALA A 79 -1.69 -10.96 -12.52
CA ALA A 79 -2.22 -11.69 -11.36
C ALA A 79 -1.12 -12.13 -10.37
N ASP A 80 0.03 -12.62 -10.87
CA ASP A 80 1.13 -13.09 -10.04
C ASP A 80 1.82 -11.92 -9.30
N ASP A 81 2.13 -10.83 -10.01
CA ASP A 81 2.68 -9.61 -9.42
C ASP A 81 1.73 -9.05 -8.35
N ARG A 82 0.43 -9.03 -8.65
CA ARG A 82 -0.64 -8.59 -7.74
C ARG A 82 -0.65 -9.38 -6.45
N LYS A 83 -0.59 -10.70 -6.52
CA LYS A 83 -0.59 -11.56 -5.33
C LYS A 83 0.58 -11.28 -4.41
N VAL A 84 1.79 -11.14 -4.97
CA VAL A 84 2.99 -10.82 -4.20
C VAL A 84 2.88 -9.44 -3.58
N LEU A 85 2.53 -8.43 -4.38
CA LEU A 85 2.44 -7.04 -3.91
C LEU A 85 1.35 -6.88 -2.83
N ALA A 86 0.18 -7.53 -3.02
CA ALA A 86 -0.90 -7.49 -2.04
C ALA A 86 -0.47 -8.07 -0.68
N GLY A 87 0.26 -9.17 -0.68
CA GLY A 87 0.81 -9.76 0.55
C GLY A 87 1.78 -8.83 1.28
N LEU A 88 2.68 -8.18 0.55
CA LEU A 88 3.64 -7.23 1.12
C LEU A 88 2.95 -5.98 1.68
N TYR A 89 2.00 -5.41 0.94
CA TYR A 89 1.26 -4.24 1.39
C TYR A 89 0.35 -4.55 2.58
N ALA A 90 -0.36 -5.69 2.57
CA ALA A 90 -1.17 -6.11 3.71
C ALA A 90 -0.31 -6.32 4.97
N SER A 91 0.85 -6.98 4.84
CA SER A 91 1.80 -7.15 5.94
C SER A 91 2.30 -5.82 6.48
N ALA A 92 2.61 -4.86 5.61
CA ALA A 92 3.05 -3.52 6.01
C ALA A 92 1.93 -2.75 6.73
N ALA A 93 0.68 -2.83 6.26
CA ALA A 93 -0.46 -2.19 6.90
C ALA A 93 -0.78 -2.78 8.28
N LEU A 94 -0.55 -4.08 8.48
CA LEU A 94 -0.75 -4.79 9.76
C LEU A 94 0.41 -4.59 10.75
N SER A 95 1.53 -4.04 10.30
CA SER A 95 2.71 -3.86 11.15
C SER A 95 2.57 -2.66 12.10
N LYS A 96 3.52 -2.54 13.06
CA LYS A 96 3.59 -1.40 13.99
C LYS A 96 4.20 -0.14 13.35
N ARG A 97 3.86 0.15 12.10
CA ARG A 97 4.27 1.38 11.43
C ARG A 97 3.38 2.56 11.83
N PRO A 98 3.84 3.80 11.65
CA PRO A 98 3.01 4.98 11.85
C PRO A 98 1.69 4.92 11.08
N ALA A 99 0.62 5.46 11.65
CA ALA A 99 -0.71 5.42 11.05
C ALA A 99 -0.77 6.04 9.65
N THR A 100 -0.04 7.13 9.43
CA THR A 100 0.06 7.80 8.12
C THR A 100 0.69 6.91 7.04
N VAL A 101 1.68 6.09 7.41
CA VAL A 101 2.29 5.09 6.51
C VAL A 101 1.31 3.96 6.22
N ARG A 102 0.67 3.42 7.25
CA ARG A 102 -0.30 2.32 7.12
C ARG A 102 -1.50 2.73 6.28
N SER A 103 -2.04 3.92 6.52
CA SER A 103 -3.13 4.51 5.74
C SER A 103 -2.73 4.68 4.27
N PHE A 104 -1.54 5.21 3.98
CA PHE A 104 -1.03 5.31 2.61
C PHE A 104 -0.99 3.94 1.92
N ILE A 105 -0.45 2.91 2.57
CA ILE A 105 -0.38 1.56 2.01
C ILE A 105 -1.78 0.99 1.74
N LEU A 106 -2.74 1.18 2.64
CA LEU A 106 -4.13 0.76 2.44
C LEU A 106 -4.78 1.48 1.25
N GLN A 107 -4.48 2.76 1.05
CA GLN A 107 -4.92 3.50 -0.12
C GLN A 107 -4.34 2.93 -1.43
N GLN A 108 -3.08 2.46 -1.41
CA GLN A 108 -2.49 1.81 -2.58
C GLN A 108 -3.15 0.45 -2.89
N LEU A 109 -3.52 -0.33 -1.88
CA LEU A 109 -4.24 -1.60 -2.06
C LEU A 109 -5.57 -1.43 -2.80
N ARG A 110 -6.25 -0.29 -2.69
CA ARG A 110 -7.51 0.00 -3.40
C ARG A 110 -7.40 -0.09 -4.92
N TYR A 111 -6.22 0.06 -5.49
CA TYR A 111 -6.04 -0.02 -6.95
C TYR A 111 -6.09 -1.45 -7.48
N PHE A 112 -5.80 -2.46 -6.66
CA PHE A 112 -5.59 -3.82 -7.17
C PHE A 112 -6.03 -4.95 -6.25
N ALA A 113 -6.28 -4.69 -4.97
CA ALA A 113 -6.78 -5.72 -4.06
C ALA A 113 -8.25 -6.07 -4.37
N ASP A 114 -8.59 -7.33 -4.12
CA ASP A 114 -9.94 -7.86 -4.27
C ASP A 114 -10.43 -8.53 -2.98
N ALA A 115 -11.66 -9.05 -3.01
CA ALA A 115 -12.30 -9.64 -1.84
C ALA A 115 -11.53 -10.82 -1.22
N THR A 116 -10.63 -11.47 -1.94
CA THR A 116 -9.81 -12.56 -1.40
C THR A 116 -8.80 -12.07 -0.36
N HIS A 117 -8.46 -10.78 -0.38
CA HIS A 117 -7.54 -10.15 0.57
C HIS A 117 -8.26 -9.65 1.84
N ALA A 118 -9.59 -9.49 1.80
CA ALA A 118 -10.38 -8.92 2.89
C ALA A 118 -10.19 -9.65 4.24
N PRO A 119 -10.20 -11.00 4.32
CA PRO A 119 -10.04 -11.70 5.60
C PRO A 119 -8.74 -11.33 6.33
N GLY A 120 -7.65 -11.16 5.61
CA GLY A 120 -6.34 -10.79 6.18
C GLY A 120 -6.29 -9.36 6.74
N LEU A 121 -7.19 -8.49 6.29
CA LEU A 121 -7.22 -7.07 6.68
C LEU A 121 -8.25 -6.78 7.79
N LEU A 122 -9.10 -7.75 8.14
CA LEU A 122 -10.12 -7.58 9.19
C LEU A 122 -9.59 -7.05 10.54
N PRO A 123 -8.38 -7.45 11.01
CA PRO A 123 -7.85 -6.91 12.27
C PRO A 123 -7.73 -5.38 12.28
N LEU A 124 -7.57 -4.74 11.13
CA LEU A 124 -7.45 -3.29 11.01
C LEU A 124 -8.78 -2.54 11.25
N LEU A 125 -9.92 -3.22 11.18
CA LEU A 125 -11.22 -2.65 11.54
C LEU A 125 -11.37 -2.41 13.06
N ALA A 126 -10.45 -2.95 13.86
CA ALA A 126 -10.34 -2.70 15.30
C ALA A 126 -9.18 -1.75 15.64
N ASP A 127 -8.59 -1.11 14.65
CA ASP A 127 -7.49 -0.18 14.86
C ASP A 127 -7.95 1.07 15.62
N GLU A 128 -7.16 1.53 16.57
CA GLU A 128 -7.47 2.70 17.38
C GLU A 128 -7.25 4.01 16.64
N ASP A 129 -6.43 3.99 15.58
CA ASP A 129 -6.12 5.18 14.82
C ASP A 129 -7.17 5.41 13.70
N PRO A 130 -7.85 6.56 13.71
CA PRO A 130 -8.92 6.86 12.75
C PRO A 130 -8.45 6.89 11.30
N LEU A 131 -7.19 7.28 11.01
CA LEU A 131 -6.65 7.28 9.65
C LEU A 131 -6.58 5.86 9.09
N VAL A 132 -6.19 4.89 9.91
CA VAL A 132 -6.11 3.48 9.51
C VAL A 132 -7.51 2.90 9.36
N LEU A 133 -8.40 3.20 10.32
CA LEU A 133 -9.77 2.73 10.29
C LEU A 133 -10.52 3.21 9.05
N ASP A 134 -10.42 4.50 8.73
CA ASP A 134 -11.03 5.10 7.54
C ASP A 134 -10.46 4.49 6.26
N ALA A 135 -9.14 4.30 6.20
CA ALA A 135 -8.50 3.74 5.02
C ALA A 135 -8.89 2.27 4.77
N VAL A 136 -8.95 1.43 5.82
CA VAL A 136 -9.35 0.03 5.67
C VAL A 136 -10.84 -0.09 5.36
N THR A 137 -11.69 0.76 5.94
CA THR A 137 -13.13 0.79 5.63
C THR A 137 -13.35 1.16 4.15
N ALA A 138 -12.68 2.21 3.67
CA ALA A 138 -12.75 2.61 2.27
C ALA A 138 -12.23 1.50 1.32
N LEU A 139 -11.19 0.78 1.73
CA LEU A 139 -10.66 -0.37 0.98
C LEU A 139 -11.70 -1.50 0.91
N MET A 140 -12.32 -1.88 2.04
CA MET A 140 -13.34 -2.93 2.07
C MET A 140 -14.55 -2.58 1.21
N VAL A 141 -15.04 -1.34 1.27
CA VAL A 141 -16.10 -0.85 0.39
C VAL A 141 -15.72 -0.93 -1.08
N SER A 142 -14.48 -0.60 -1.44
CA SER A 142 -14.01 -0.66 -2.84
C SER A 142 -13.96 -2.07 -3.42
N MET A 143 -13.88 -3.10 -2.58
CA MET A 143 -13.93 -4.51 -2.99
C MET A 143 -15.34 -5.00 -3.34
N GLY A 144 -16.37 -4.18 -3.08
CA GLY A 144 -17.75 -4.42 -3.48
C GLY A 144 -18.50 -5.46 -2.65
N SER A 145 -19.63 -5.92 -3.16
CA SER A 145 -20.55 -6.81 -2.45
C SER A 145 -19.96 -8.17 -2.06
N ALA A 146 -18.87 -8.58 -2.69
CA ALA A 146 -18.16 -9.81 -2.32
C ALA A 146 -17.60 -9.78 -0.88
N THR A 147 -17.39 -8.59 -0.32
CA THR A 147 -16.95 -8.41 1.07
C THR A 147 -18.07 -8.34 2.08
N GLU A 148 -19.33 -8.13 1.67
CA GLU A 148 -20.47 -7.96 2.58
C GLU A 148 -20.61 -9.10 3.59
N LYS A 149 -20.59 -10.35 3.12
CA LYS A 149 -20.68 -11.54 4.00
C LYS A 149 -19.52 -11.64 4.98
N ILE A 150 -18.32 -11.21 4.54
CA ILE A 150 -17.11 -11.20 5.36
C ILE A 150 -17.27 -10.15 6.45
N LEU A 151 -17.73 -8.94 6.09
CA LEU A 151 -17.98 -7.84 7.02
C LEU A 151 -19.13 -8.15 7.99
N GLU A 152 -20.23 -8.72 7.51
CA GLU A 152 -21.35 -9.14 8.38
C GLU A 152 -20.91 -10.17 9.42
N LYS A 153 -20.06 -11.13 9.03
CA LYS A 153 -19.49 -12.09 9.97
C LYS A 153 -18.58 -11.38 10.97
N ALA A 154 -17.66 -10.55 10.51
CA ALA A 154 -16.75 -9.79 11.36
C ALA A 154 -17.53 -8.90 12.35
N ARG A 155 -18.61 -8.23 11.90
CA ARG A 155 -19.50 -7.42 12.75
C ARG A 155 -20.17 -8.22 13.87
N ARG A 156 -20.63 -9.44 13.56
CA ARG A 156 -21.23 -10.33 14.57
C ARG A 156 -20.22 -10.75 15.64
N ASP A 157 -18.99 -10.99 15.21
CA ASP A 157 -17.92 -11.49 16.08
C ASP A 157 -17.20 -10.35 16.84
N SER A 158 -17.41 -9.09 16.44
CA SER A 158 -16.72 -7.90 16.95
C SER A 158 -17.44 -7.25 18.13
N LYS A 159 -16.65 -6.58 18.99
CA LYS A 159 -17.15 -5.78 20.14
C LYS A 159 -16.56 -4.35 20.06
N GLY A 160 -17.28 -3.39 20.66
CA GLY A 160 -16.78 -2.01 20.76
C GLY A 160 -16.69 -1.27 19.42
N HIS A 161 -15.62 -0.51 19.21
CA HIS A 161 -15.43 0.34 18.03
C HIS A 161 -15.43 -0.43 16.71
N ALA A 162 -14.84 -1.62 16.68
CA ALA A 162 -14.82 -2.46 15.47
C ALA A 162 -16.24 -2.81 14.98
N ARG A 163 -17.20 -2.94 15.88
CA ARG A 163 -18.61 -3.22 15.51
C ARG A 163 -19.30 -2.02 14.86
N VAL A 164 -18.86 -0.81 15.15
CA VAL A 164 -19.44 0.42 14.60
C VAL A 164 -18.86 0.72 13.22
N ALA A 165 -17.60 0.36 13.02
CA ALA A 165 -16.86 0.60 11.77
C ALA A 165 -17.23 -0.35 10.62
N ILE A 166 -17.87 -1.48 10.94
CA ILE A 166 -18.32 -2.51 10.01
C ILE A 166 -19.84 -2.39 9.78
#